data_88976b315ccdca224d752e4e636b5d94
#
_entry.id   88976b315ccdca224d752e4e636b5d94
#
_cell.length_a   1.000
_cell.length_b   1.000
_cell.length_c   1.000
_cell.angle_alpha   90.00
_cell.angle_beta   90.00
_cell.angle_gamma   90.00
#
_symmetry.space_group_name_H-M   'P 1'
#
loop_
_entity.id
_entity.type
_entity.pdbx_description
1 polymer ?
#
loop_
_entity_poly.entity_id
_entity_poly.type
_entity_poly.pdbx_seq_one_letter_code
_entity_poly.pdbx_strand_id
1 'polypeptide(L)'
;NGFDFHQGPIFADIVLVDEINRAPAKTQAALFEVMEERQISIDGTTHRMGDLYTILATQNPVEQEGTYKLPEAQLDRFLMKITMDYPSLEEEVNILERHHTNAALVKLDDITPAITKEELLSLRAFMNQVFVDRTLLQYIALIVQQTRTSKAVYLGASPRASVVMLQSSKAYALLQGRDFVTPEDIKFVAPYVLQHRLILTAEAEMEGYSPVKVTQRLIDKVEVPK
;
A
#
# COMPACT_ATOMS: atom_id res chain seq x y z
N ASN A 1 34.98 -7.64 -24.74
CA ASN A 1 34.09 -8.34 -23.83
C ASN A 1 33.04 -7.31 -23.39
N GLY A 2 31.89 -7.26 -24.09
CA GLY A 2 30.73 -6.49 -23.65
C GLY A 2 29.89 -7.33 -22.69
N PHE A 3 29.26 -6.69 -21.71
CA PHE A 3 28.21 -7.31 -20.92
C PHE A 3 26.90 -7.13 -21.69
N ASP A 4 26.17 -8.22 -21.93
CA ASP A 4 24.82 -8.15 -22.48
C ASP A 4 23.83 -7.99 -21.35
N PHE A 5 22.95 -7.00 -21.45
CA PHE A 5 21.88 -6.76 -20.48
C PHE A 5 20.73 -7.74 -20.71
N HIS A 6 20.40 -8.51 -19.68
CA HIS A 6 19.20 -9.36 -19.65
C HIS A 6 18.19 -8.81 -18.63
N GLN A 7 16.96 -8.60 -19.08
CA GLN A 7 15.88 -8.15 -18.20
C GLN A 7 15.57 -9.22 -17.12
N GLY A 8 15.70 -8.82 -15.85
CA GLY A 8 15.36 -9.64 -14.70
C GLY A 8 13.88 -9.54 -14.32
N PRO A 9 13.44 -10.24 -13.25
CA PRO A 9 12.04 -10.29 -12.81
C PRO A 9 11.42 -8.93 -12.48
N ILE A 10 12.22 -7.90 -12.22
CA ILE A 10 11.75 -6.55 -11.91
C ILE A 10 11.03 -5.88 -13.09
N PHE A 11 11.23 -6.36 -14.32
CA PHE A 11 10.60 -5.83 -15.52
C PHE A 11 9.22 -6.42 -15.83
N ALA A 12 8.50 -6.89 -14.80
CA ALA A 12 7.10 -7.34 -14.90
C ALA A 12 6.14 -6.20 -14.58
N ASP A 13 4.88 -6.33 -15.00
CA ASP A 13 3.83 -5.36 -14.63
C ASP A 13 3.51 -5.42 -13.13
N ILE A 14 3.55 -6.62 -12.52
CA ILE A 14 3.35 -6.82 -11.09
C ILE A 14 4.56 -7.56 -10.53
N VAL A 15 5.19 -7.00 -9.52
CA VAL A 15 6.38 -7.56 -8.87
C VAL A 15 6.07 -7.81 -7.40
N LEU A 16 6.21 -9.07 -6.97
CA LEU A 16 6.16 -9.44 -5.56
C LEU A 16 7.59 -9.48 -5.00
N VAL A 17 7.86 -8.63 -4.03
CA VAL A 17 9.10 -8.59 -3.27
C VAL A 17 8.84 -9.21 -1.91
N ASP A 18 9.19 -10.49 -1.79
CA ASP A 18 8.98 -11.19 -0.53
C ASP A 18 10.08 -10.82 0.48
N GLU A 19 9.69 -10.61 1.75
CA GLU A 19 10.57 -10.27 2.87
C GLU A 19 11.55 -9.11 2.56
N ILE A 20 11.04 -7.97 2.08
CA ILE A 20 11.84 -6.80 1.69
C ILE A 20 12.79 -6.34 2.81
N ASN A 21 12.44 -6.56 4.07
CA ASN A 21 13.25 -6.24 5.25
C ASN A 21 14.50 -7.14 5.41
N ARG A 22 14.60 -8.24 4.67
CA ARG A 22 15.83 -9.07 4.60
C ARG A 22 16.81 -8.60 3.52
N ALA A 23 16.36 -7.79 2.58
CA ALA A 23 17.22 -7.27 1.55
C ALA A 23 18.24 -6.27 2.13
N PRO A 24 19.52 -6.31 1.71
CA PRO A 24 20.51 -5.31 2.10
C PRO A 24 20.08 -3.88 1.73
N ALA A 25 20.51 -2.88 2.48
CA ALA A 25 20.14 -1.48 2.30
C ALA A 25 20.35 -0.97 0.86
N LYS A 26 21.40 -1.44 0.16
CA LYS A 26 21.66 -1.08 -1.23
C LYS A 26 20.57 -1.61 -2.18
N THR A 27 20.11 -2.83 -1.96
CA THR A 27 19.02 -3.45 -2.75
C THR A 27 17.70 -2.76 -2.46
N GLN A 28 17.42 -2.46 -1.18
CA GLN A 28 16.24 -1.67 -0.80
C GLN A 28 16.24 -0.31 -1.51
N ALA A 29 17.37 0.43 -1.48
CA ALA A 29 17.48 1.73 -2.14
C ALA A 29 17.18 1.65 -3.65
N ALA A 30 17.70 0.65 -4.34
CA ALA A 30 17.43 0.43 -5.76
C ALA A 30 15.94 0.12 -6.03
N LEU A 31 15.31 -0.69 -5.20
CA LEU A 31 13.87 -0.98 -5.31
C LEU A 31 13.03 0.29 -5.11
N PHE A 32 13.38 1.13 -4.11
CA PHE A 32 12.67 2.39 -3.87
C PHE A 32 12.85 3.40 -5.01
N GLU A 33 14.01 3.43 -5.66
CA GLU A 33 14.21 4.24 -6.86
C GLU A 33 13.26 3.81 -7.97
N VAL A 34 13.18 2.52 -8.25
CA VAL A 34 12.25 1.99 -9.27
C VAL A 34 10.79 2.26 -8.93
N MET A 35 10.41 2.16 -7.65
CA MET A 35 9.04 2.46 -7.18
C MET A 35 8.66 3.91 -7.42
N GLU A 36 9.58 4.84 -7.23
CA GLU A 36 9.30 6.28 -7.32
C GLU A 36 9.42 6.78 -8.76
N GLU A 37 10.53 6.46 -9.42
CA GLU A 37 10.86 6.97 -10.75
C GLU A 37 10.24 6.15 -11.89
N ARG A 38 9.73 4.94 -11.60
CA ARG A 38 9.24 3.96 -12.58
C ARG A 38 10.24 3.72 -13.71
N GLN A 39 11.51 3.73 -13.37
CA GLN A 39 12.61 3.47 -14.27
C GLN A 39 13.81 2.90 -13.51
N ILE A 40 14.71 2.25 -14.20
CA ILE A 40 15.99 1.80 -13.67
C ILE A 40 17.09 2.17 -14.66
N SER A 41 18.22 2.67 -14.16
CA SER A 41 19.38 3.01 -15.00
C SER A 41 20.49 1.98 -14.78
N ILE A 42 20.89 1.32 -15.85
CA ILE A 42 21.93 0.29 -15.87
C ILE A 42 22.93 0.64 -16.95
N ASP A 43 24.20 0.76 -16.59
CA ASP A 43 25.30 1.07 -17.51
C ASP A 43 25.03 2.28 -18.43
N GLY A 44 24.44 3.33 -17.86
CA GLY A 44 24.12 4.57 -18.58
C GLY A 44 22.86 4.50 -19.46
N THR A 45 22.18 3.36 -19.51
CA THR A 45 20.91 3.20 -20.23
C THR A 45 19.74 3.20 -19.24
N THR A 46 18.72 4.03 -19.51
CA THR A 46 17.52 4.10 -18.68
C THR A 46 16.41 3.23 -19.28
N HIS A 47 15.94 2.28 -18.49
CA HIS A 47 14.84 1.39 -18.81
C HIS A 47 13.58 1.83 -18.03
N ARG A 48 12.52 2.19 -18.73
CA ARG A 48 11.24 2.58 -18.12
C ARG A 48 10.39 1.35 -17.83
N MET A 49 9.69 1.39 -16.70
CA MET A 49 8.71 0.37 -16.34
C MET A 49 7.37 0.64 -17.05
N GLY A 50 6.57 -0.42 -17.22
CA GLY A 50 5.25 -0.32 -17.84
C GLY A 50 4.26 0.54 -17.03
N ASP A 51 3.18 0.97 -17.69
CA ASP A 51 2.16 1.84 -17.07
C ASP A 51 1.44 1.17 -15.89
N LEU A 52 1.34 -0.15 -15.87
CA LEU A 52 0.73 -0.93 -14.79
C LEU A 52 1.72 -1.36 -13.70
N TYR A 53 2.97 -0.93 -13.80
CA TYR A 53 4.00 -1.32 -12.86
C TYR A 53 3.57 -1.13 -11.40
N THR A 54 3.52 -2.23 -10.67
CA THR A 54 3.07 -2.27 -9.28
C THR A 54 3.98 -3.20 -8.48
N ILE A 55 4.47 -2.71 -7.35
CA ILE A 55 5.24 -3.52 -6.39
C ILE A 55 4.36 -3.88 -5.20
N LEU A 56 4.30 -5.16 -4.89
CA LEU A 56 3.78 -5.72 -3.65
C LEU A 56 4.99 -6.18 -2.83
N ALA A 57 5.14 -5.68 -1.62
CA ALA A 57 6.22 -6.09 -0.74
C ALA A 57 5.66 -6.70 0.54
N THR A 58 6.25 -7.82 1.00
CA THR A 58 5.90 -8.40 2.29
C THR A 58 6.96 -8.08 3.33
N GLN A 59 6.55 -8.03 4.58
CA GLN A 59 7.43 -7.96 5.75
C GLN A 59 6.97 -8.99 6.76
N ASN A 60 7.91 -9.75 7.32
CA ASN A 60 7.64 -10.58 8.48
C ASN A 60 8.06 -9.79 9.75
N PRO A 61 7.12 -9.37 10.61
CA PRO A 61 7.44 -8.57 11.79
C PRO A 61 8.06 -9.40 12.93
N VAL A 62 7.95 -10.72 12.91
CA VAL A 62 8.37 -11.61 14.01
C VAL A 62 9.88 -11.85 14.00
N GLU A 63 10.50 -11.82 12.85
CA GLU A 63 11.93 -12.07 12.71
C GLU A 63 12.73 -10.79 12.92
N GLN A 64 13.53 -10.78 14.01
CA GLN A 64 14.41 -9.64 14.33
C GLN A 64 15.86 -9.88 13.89
N GLU A 65 16.33 -11.14 13.82
CA GLU A 65 17.69 -11.46 13.38
C GLU A 65 17.80 -11.44 11.85
N GLY A 66 18.83 -10.76 11.34
CA GLY A 66 19.11 -10.70 9.91
C GLY A 66 18.16 -9.77 9.11
N THR A 67 17.38 -8.92 9.79
CA THR A 67 16.48 -7.96 9.14
C THR A 67 17.00 -6.54 9.21
N TYR A 68 16.77 -5.78 8.15
CA TYR A 68 17.06 -4.34 8.08
C TYR A 68 15.74 -3.58 8.16
N LYS A 69 15.54 -2.86 9.26
CA LYS A 69 14.34 -2.02 9.40
C LYS A 69 14.28 -1.00 8.26
N LEU A 70 13.13 -0.93 7.58
CA LEU A 70 12.91 0.11 6.57
C LEU A 70 12.81 1.48 7.26
N PRO A 71 13.57 2.49 6.82
CA PRO A 71 13.40 3.85 7.29
C PRO A 71 12.00 4.40 7.01
N GLU A 72 11.51 5.28 7.88
CA GLU A 72 10.17 5.87 7.79
C GLU A 72 9.95 6.60 6.44
N ALA A 73 11.00 7.30 5.95
CA ALA A 73 10.95 7.96 4.64
C ALA A 73 10.76 7.00 3.47
N GLN A 74 11.18 5.75 3.61
CA GLN A 74 10.96 4.70 2.61
C GLN A 74 9.57 4.09 2.75
N LEU A 75 9.07 3.92 3.98
CA LEU A 75 7.71 3.45 4.22
C LEU A 75 6.66 4.42 3.67
N ASP A 76 6.89 5.73 3.73
CA ASP A 76 5.99 6.75 3.18
C ASP A 76 5.78 6.63 1.65
N ARG A 77 6.68 5.92 0.94
CA ARG A 77 6.57 5.67 -0.51
C ARG A 77 5.56 4.59 -0.88
N PHE A 78 5.26 3.67 0.03
CA PHE A 78 4.21 2.68 -0.21
C PHE A 78 2.83 3.33 -0.19
N LEU A 79 1.99 2.94 -1.13
CA LEU A 79 0.61 3.45 -1.22
C LEU A 79 -0.19 3.10 0.04
N MET A 80 -0.20 1.82 0.39
CA MET A 80 -0.97 1.26 1.49
C MET A 80 -0.15 0.22 2.26
N LYS A 81 -0.50 0.02 3.53
CA LYS A 81 -0.08 -1.13 4.32
C LYS A 81 -1.31 -1.96 4.65
N ILE A 82 -1.23 -3.26 4.37
CA ILE A 82 -2.25 -4.24 4.70
C ILE A 82 -1.67 -5.16 5.76
N THR A 83 -2.36 -5.30 6.88
CA THR A 83 -1.99 -6.25 7.93
C THR A 83 -2.70 -7.56 7.66
N MET A 84 -1.94 -8.64 7.66
CA MET A 84 -2.47 -10.01 7.54
C MET A 84 -2.50 -10.62 8.93
N ASP A 85 -3.68 -10.97 9.39
CA ASP A 85 -3.87 -11.67 10.66
C ASP A 85 -3.78 -13.19 10.47
N TYR A 86 -3.70 -13.93 11.57
CA TYR A 86 -3.81 -15.39 11.53
C TYR A 86 -5.19 -15.80 11.01
N PRO A 87 -5.29 -16.96 10.34
CA PRO A 87 -6.57 -17.48 9.91
C PRO A 87 -7.47 -17.78 11.11
N SER A 88 -8.77 -17.68 10.92
CA SER A 88 -9.77 -18.14 11.87
C SER A 88 -9.72 -19.67 12.01
N LEU A 89 -10.32 -20.21 13.07
CA LEU A 89 -10.39 -21.67 13.26
C LEU A 89 -10.99 -22.41 12.05
N GLU A 90 -12.03 -21.84 11.44
CA GLU A 90 -12.69 -22.43 10.28
C GLU A 90 -11.77 -22.40 9.03
N GLU A 91 -11.05 -21.32 8.83
CA GLU A 91 -10.06 -21.21 7.75
C GLU A 91 -8.88 -22.18 7.96
N GLU A 92 -8.41 -22.37 9.21
CA GLU A 92 -7.40 -23.39 9.51
C GLU A 92 -7.89 -24.80 9.21
N VAL A 93 -9.13 -25.14 9.59
CA VAL A 93 -9.74 -26.42 9.25
C VAL A 93 -9.80 -26.61 7.72
N ASN A 94 -10.21 -25.59 6.98
CA ASN A 94 -10.23 -25.64 5.50
C ASN A 94 -8.82 -25.84 4.90
N ILE A 95 -7.79 -25.26 5.49
CA ILE A 95 -6.39 -25.48 5.09
C ILE A 95 -6.02 -26.96 5.31
N LEU A 96 -6.33 -27.51 6.48
CA LEU A 96 -6.05 -28.91 6.81
C LEU A 96 -6.80 -29.88 5.89
N GLU A 97 -8.07 -29.62 5.60
CA GLU A 97 -8.88 -30.42 4.68
C GLU A 97 -8.28 -30.45 3.27
N ARG A 98 -7.87 -29.30 2.75
CA ARG A 98 -7.19 -29.21 1.44
C ARG A 98 -5.91 -30.03 1.41
N HIS A 99 -5.12 -29.98 2.46
CA HIS A 99 -3.90 -30.78 2.56
C HIS A 99 -4.21 -32.27 2.72
N HIS A 100 -5.22 -32.64 3.50
CA HIS A 100 -5.63 -34.03 3.70
C HIS A 100 -6.14 -34.68 2.41
N THR A 101 -6.93 -33.96 1.64
CA THR A 101 -7.52 -34.47 0.39
C THR A 101 -6.55 -34.40 -0.80
N ASN A 102 -5.30 -33.93 -0.61
CA ASN A 102 -4.38 -33.62 -1.69
C ASN A 102 -5.06 -32.79 -2.81
N ALA A 103 -6.03 -31.95 -2.42
CA ALA A 103 -6.69 -31.07 -3.36
C ALA A 103 -5.62 -30.24 -4.07
N ALA A 104 -5.45 -30.48 -5.35
CA ALA A 104 -4.40 -29.87 -6.15
C ALA A 104 -4.46 -28.36 -5.96
N LEU A 105 -3.32 -27.77 -5.67
CA LEU A 105 -3.17 -26.32 -5.77
C LEU A 105 -3.74 -25.92 -7.13
N VAL A 106 -4.57 -24.87 -7.14
CA VAL A 106 -5.13 -24.30 -8.39
C VAL A 106 -3.98 -24.14 -9.37
N LYS A 107 -4.00 -24.87 -10.48
CA LYS A 107 -2.96 -24.74 -11.49
C LYS A 107 -3.12 -23.39 -12.17
N LEU A 108 -2.01 -22.74 -12.51
CA LEU A 108 -2.05 -21.46 -13.23
C LEU A 108 -2.90 -21.54 -14.51
N ASP A 109 -2.88 -22.70 -15.19
CA ASP A 109 -3.65 -22.95 -16.41
C ASP A 109 -5.18 -22.99 -16.19
N ASP A 110 -5.63 -23.16 -14.93
CA ASP A 110 -7.06 -23.18 -14.57
C ASP A 110 -7.60 -21.76 -14.28
N ILE A 111 -6.72 -20.73 -14.28
CA ILE A 111 -7.11 -19.36 -13.99
C ILE A 111 -7.48 -18.64 -15.28
N THR A 112 -8.75 -18.25 -15.38
CA THR A 112 -9.20 -17.36 -16.46
C THR A 112 -9.02 -15.91 -16.07
N PRO A 113 -8.42 -15.06 -16.93
CA PRO A 113 -8.31 -13.62 -16.65
C PRO A 113 -9.70 -13.00 -16.47
N ALA A 114 -9.88 -12.25 -15.39
CA ALA A 114 -11.13 -11.53 -15.13
C ALA A 114 -11.18 -10.17 -15.83
N ILE A 115 -10.01 -9.60 -16.16
CA ILE A 115 -9.85 -8.30 -16.78
C ILE A 115 -8.60 -8.29 -17.65
N THR A 116 -8.63 -7.58 -18.77
CA THR A 116 -7.48 -7.37 -19.64
C THR A 116 -6.61 -6.18 -19.18
N LYS A 117 -5.40 -6.10 -19.69
CA LYS A 117 -4.50 -4.97 -19.44
C LYS A 117 -5.08 -3.65 -19.94
N GLU A 118 -5.69 -3.67 -21.10
CA GLU A 118 -6.33 -2.52 -21.75
C GLU A 118 -7.54 -2.00 -20.94
N GLU A 119 -8.35 -2.92 -20.43
CA GLU A 119 -9.48 -2.58 -19.56
C GLU A 119 -9.01 -1.94 -18.26
N LEU A 120 -7.95 -2.49 -17.63
CA LEU A 120 -7.38 -1.92 -16.41
C LEU A 120 -6.79 -0.53 -16.64
N LEU A 121 -6.10 -0.30 -17.77
CA LEU A 121 -5.60 1.03 -18.15
C LEU A 121 -6.75 2.02 -18.38
N SER A 122 -7.85 1.57 -19.00
CA SER A 122 -9.05 2.37 -19.20
C SER A 122 -9.70 2.76 -17.87
N LEU A 123 -9.80 1.84 -16.92
CA LEU A 123 -10.30 2.13 -15.56
C LEU A 123 -9.41 3.14 -14.83
N ARG A 124 -8.08 3.02 -14.95
CA ARG A 124 -7.15 4.01 -14.37
C ARG A 124 -7.31 5.40 -14.99
N ALA A 125 -7.53 5.48 -16.30
CA ALA A 125 -7.81 6.76 -16.96
C ALA A 125 -9.14 7.35 -16.48
N PHE A 126 -10.18 6.52 -16.32
CA PHE A 126 -11.48 6.95 -15.82
C PHE A 126 -11.44 7.45 -14.37
N MET A 127 -10.53 6.91 -13.53
CA MET A 127 -10.33 7.38 -12.16
C MET A 127 -10.04 8.90 -12.07
N ASN A 128 -9.41 9.49 -13.09
CA ASN A 128 -9.16 10.92 -13.13
C ASN A 128 -10.46 11.76 -13.25
N GLN A 129 -11.53 11.17 -13.78
CA GLN A 129 -12.83 11.83 -13.99
C GLN A 129 -13.73 11.71 -12.76
N VAL A 130 -13.39 10.88 -11.77
CA VAL A 130 -14.15 10.75 -10.52
C VAL A 130 -14.24 12.10 -9.83
N PHE A 131 -15.46 12.55 -9.60
CA PHE A 131 -15.73 13.83 -8.95
C PHE A 131 -15.38 13.80 -7.47
N VAL A 132 -14.79 14.88 -7.00
CA VAL A 132 -14.48 15.08 -5.57
C VAL A 132 -14.84 16.51 -5.20
N ASP A 133 -15.80 16.66 -4.31
CA ASP A 133 -16.15 17.97 -3.80
C ASP A 133 -15.00 18.62 -3.02
N ARG A 134 -14.90 19.94 -3.05
CA ARG A 134 -13.88 20.69 -2.34
C ARG A 134 -13.91 20.47 -0.83
N THR A 135 -15.08 20.24 -0.26
CA THR A 135 -15.25 19.95 1.18
C THR A 135 -14.60 18.63 1.55
N LEU A 136 -14.61 17.62 0.66
CA LEU A 136 -13.91 16.36 0.84
C LEU A 136 -12.40 16.50 0.74
N LEU A 137 -11.90 17.38 -0.12
CA LEU A 137 -10.46 17.72 -0.16
C LEU A 137 -10.02 18.36 1.15
N GLN A 138 -10.84 19.25 1.72
CA GLN A 138 -10.60 19.85 3.04
C GLN A 138 -10.65 18.78 4.13
N TYR A 139 -11.60 17.85 4.08
CA TYR A 139 -11.73 16.75 5.03
C TYR A 139 -10.49 15.86 5.06
N ILE A 140 -9.96 15.46 3.88
CA ILE A 140 -8.69 14.73 3.77
C ILE A 140 -7.54 15.52 4.40
N ALA A 141 -7.43 16.81 4.07
CA ALA A 141 -6.37 17.66 4.60
C ALA A 141 -6.45 17.80 6.12
N LEU A 142 -7.66 17.94 6.69
CA LEU A 142 -7.88 18.01 8.14
C LEU A 142 -7.50 16.70 8.83
N ILE A 143 -7.85 15.54 8.29
CA ILE A 143 -7.45 14.23 8.84
C ILE A 143 -5.92 14.16 8.90
N VAL A 144 -5.23 14.48 7.81
CA VAL A 144 -3.76 14.43 7.77
C VAL A 144 -3.14 15.46 8.71
N GLN A 145 -3.72 16.66 8.83
CA GLN A 145 -3.26 17.69 9.78
C GLN A 145 -3.43 17.22 11.23
N GLN A 146 -4.52 16.54 11.57
CA GLN A 146 -4.74 15.99 12.91
C GLN A 146 -3.64 14.98 13.29
N THR A 147 -3.05 14.26 12.34
CA THR A 147 -1.92 13.37 12.65
C THR A 147 -0.70 14.12 13.17
N ARG A 148 -0.50 15.39 12.76
CA ARG A 148 0.66 16.23 13.13
C ARG A 148 0.45 16.98 14.44
N THR A 149 -0.79 17.13 14.89
CA THR A 149 -1.14 17.89 16.10
C THR A 149 -1.56 17.00 17.27
N SER A 150 -1.72 15.70 17.02
CA SER A 150 -2.12 14.72 18.04
C SER A 150 -1.00 14.46 19.04
N LYS A 151 -1.31 14.52 20.34
CA LYS A 151 -0.38 14.18 21.41
C LYS A 151 0.10 12.73 21.41
N ALA A 152 -0.68 11.82 20.81
CA ALA A 152 -0.32 10.40 20.71
C ALA A 152 0.67 10.11 19.56
N VAL A 153 0.95 11.10 18.70
CA VAL A 153 1.77 10.93 17.50
C VAL A 153 3.04 11.75 17.64
N TYR A 154 4.18 11.09 17.57
CA TYR A 154 5.50 11.71 17.55
C TYR A 154 5.83 12.27 16.16
N LEU A 155 5.59 11.49 15.11
CA LEU A 155 5.74 11.90 13.71
C LEU A 155 4.44 11.65 12.95
N GLY A 156 3.83 12.74 12.47
CA GLY A 156 2.60 12.68 11.66
C GLY A 156 2.89 12.49 10.18
N ALA A 157 1.83 12.21 9.42
CA ALA A 157 1.91 11.92 8.01
C ALA A 157 2.32 13.13 7.15
N SER A 158 3.07 12.87 6.07
CA SER A 158 3.51 13.86 5.09
C SER A 158 2.35 14.33 4.18
N PRO A 159 2.51 15.41 3.39
CA PRO A 159 1.53 15.79 2.37
C PRO A 159 1.27 14.69 1.32
N ARG A 160 2.22 13.79 1.09
CA ARG A 160 2.05 12.61 0.23
C ARG A 160 0.85 11.77 0.67
N ALA A 161 0.64 11.63 1.98
CA ALA A 161 -0.52 10.91 2.51
C ALA A 161 -1.86 11.50 2.04
N SER A 162 -1.99 12.82 1.97
CA SER A 162 -3.22 13.47 1.46
C SER A 162 -3.47 13.11 0.00
N VAL A 163 -2.43 13.13 -0.85
CA VAL A 163 -2.52 12.76 -2.26
C VAL A 163 -2.90 11.29 -2.41
N VAL A 164 -2.26 10.42 -1.64
CA VAL A 164 -2.55 8.97 -1.65
C VAL A 164 -3.97 8.70 -1.18
N MET A 165 -4.45 9.36 -0.11
CA MET A 165 -5.84 9.23 0.35
C MET A 165 -6.83 9.64 -0.73
N LEU A 166 -6.60 10.77 -1.41
CA LEU A 166 -7.44 11.22 -2.51
C LEU A 166 -7.50 10.19 -3.65
N GLN A 167 -6.35 9.71 -4.10
CA GLN A 167 -6.27 8.72 -5.18
C GLN A 167 -6.95 7.40 -4.80
N SER A 168 -6.68 6.92 -3.59
CA SER A 168 -7.28 5.69 -3.08
C SER A 168 -8.79 5.79 -2.90
N SER A 169 -9.30 6.95 -2.46
CA SER A 169 -10.74 7.18 -2.32
C SER A 169 -11.44 7.21 -3.69
N LYS A 170 -10.82 7.82 -4.71
CA LYS A 170 -11.33 7.77 -6.08
C LYS A 170 -11.38 6.34 -6.63
N ALA A 171 -10.31 5.58 -6.44
CA ALA A 171 -10.25 4.19 -6.87
C ALA A 171 -11.31 3.35 -6.15
N TYR A 172 -11.48 3.55 -4.83
CA TYR A 172 -12.48 2.84 -4.05
C TYR A 172 -13.92 3.19 -4.49
N ALA A 173 -14.21 4.46 -4.74
CA ALA A 173 -15.51 4.88 -5.27
C ALA A 173 -15.86 4.18 -6.59
N LEU A 174 -14.88 4.07 -7.52
CA LEU A 174 -15.06 3.32 -8.78
C LEU A 174 -15.33 1.84 -8.54
N LEU A 175 -14.61 1.20 -7.61
CA LEU A 175 -14.84 -0.20 -7.25
C LEU A 175 -16.25 -0.41 -6.66
N GLN A 176 -16.85 0.64 -6.07
CA GLN A 176 -18.22 0.65 -5.60
C GLN A 176 -19.24 1.06 -6.71
N GLY A 177 -18.79 1.18 -7.96
CA GLY A 177 -19.63 1.55 -9.10
C GLY A 177 -20.08 3.01 -9.12
N ARG A 178 -19.33 3.93 -8.46
CA ARG A 178 -19.65 5.37 -8.36
C ARG A 178 -18.60 6.22 -9.07
N ASP A 179 -19.02 7.32 -9.64
CA ASP A 179 -18.19 8.33 -10.29
C ASP A 179 -17.93 9.56 -9.40
N PHE A 180 -18.25 9.47 -8.11
CA PHE A 180 -17.98 10.47 -7.09
C PHE A 180 -17.53 9.85 -5.77
N VAL A 181 -16.73 10.59 -5.01
CA VAL A 181 -16.21 10.20 -3.70
C VAL A 181 -17.18 10.63 -2.60
N THR A 182 -17.32 9.79 -1.56
CA THR A 182 -18.07 10.10 -0.33
C THR A 182 -17.11 10.17 0.88
N PRO A 183 -17.53 10.74 2.02
CA PRO A 183 -16.74 10.70 3.25
C PRO A 183 -16.42 9.27 3.73
N GLU A 184 -17.31 8.32 3.48
CA GLU A 184 -17.14 6.91 3.84
C GLU A 184 -15.99 6.26 3.07
N ASP A 185 -15.78 6.63 1.81
CA ASP A 185 -14.65 6.16 1.02
C ASP A 185 -13.32 6.61 1.64
N ILE A 186 -13.26 7.87 2.07
CA ILE A 186 -12.10 8.45 2.74
C ILE A 186 -11.82 7.73 4.06
N LYS A 187 -12.87 7.53 4.88
CA LYS A 187 -12.76 6.80 6.15
C LYS A 187 -12.29 5.37 5.95
N PHE A 188 -12.78 4.69 4.90
CA PHE A 188 -12.41 3.32 4.59
C PHE A 188 -10.92 3.20 4.23
N VAL A 189 -10.39 4.08 3.38
CA VAL A 189 -8.99 3.97 2.91
C VAL A 189 -7.98 4.51 3.92
N ALA A 190 -8.38 5.45 4.78
CA ALA A 190 -7.47 6.18 5.66
C ALA A 190 -6.62 5.28 6.58
N PRO A 191 -7.12 4.22 7.25
CA PRO A 191 -6.30 3.33 8.06
C PRO A 191 -5.16 2.68 7.26
N TYR A 192 -5.44 2.20 6.05
CA TYR A 192 -4.45 1.56 5.19
C TYR A 192 -3.38 2.53 4.70
N VAL A 193 -3.75 3.79 4.48
CA VAL A 193 -2.84 4.84 4.02
C VAL A 193 -2.00 5.39 5.16
N LEU A 194 -2.56 5.54 6.37
CA LEU A 194 -1.91 6.27 7.46
C LEU A 194 -1.11 5.39 8.42
N GLN A 195 -1.48 4.11 8.64
CA GLN A 195 -0.90 3.28 9.70
C GLN A 195 0.63 3.12 9.62
N HIS A 196 1.22 3.14 8.43
CA HIS A 196 2.66 3.01 8.23
C HIS A 196 3.39 4.34 8.12
N ARG A 197 2.64 5.46 8.22
CA ARG A 197 3.14 6.83 8.15
C ARG A 197 3.14 7.55 9.49
N LEU A 198 2.63 6.89 10.52
CA LEU A 198 2.56 7.43 11.87
C LEU A 198 3.57 6.75 12.77
N ILE A 199 4.34 7.54 13.49
CA ILE A 199 5.15 7.08 14.62
C ILE A 199 4.43 7.57 15.87
N LEU A 200 4.11 6.66 16.76
CA LEU A 200 3.47 6.98 18.02
C LEU A 200 4.49 7.49 19.04
N THR A 201 4.02 8.17 20.05
CA THR A 201 4.84 8.48 21.23
C THR A 201 5.01 7.23 22.09
N ALA A 202 6.11 7.15 22.83
CA ALA A 202 6.35 6.04 23.74
C ALA A 202 5.21 5.89 24.78
N GLU A 203 4.63 6.99 25.26
CA GLU A 203 3.46 6.98 26.12
C GLU A 203 2.27 6.27 25.49
N ALA A 204 1.94 6.62 24.22
CA ALA A 204 0.83 6.02 23.52
C ALA A 204 1.04 4.51 23.27
N GLU A 205 2.28 4.10 22.95
CA GLU A 205 2.63 2.68 22.80
C GLU A 205 2.52 1.93 24.13
N MET A 206 2.98 2.51 25.24
CA MET A 206 2.85 1.92 26.57
C MET A 206 1.38 1.81 27.04
N GLU A 207 0.50 2.70 26.61
CA GLU A 207 -0.94 2.63 26.81
C GLU A 207 -1.64 1.60 25.90
N GLY A 208 -0.91 0.90 25.05
CA GLY A 208 -1.41 -0.14 24.14
C GLY A 208 -2.13 0.37 22.90
N TYR A 209 -1.82 1.62 22.49
CA TYR A 209 -2.29 2.13 21.21
C TYR A 209 -1.47 1.56 20.06
N SER A 210 -2.17 1.25 18.97
CA SER A 210 -1.55 0.93 17.69
C SER A 210 -1.79 2.09 16.70
N PRO A 211 -0.96 2.23 15.65
CA PRO A 211 -1.18 3.23 14.60
C PRO A 211 -2.60 3.17 14.00
N VAL A 212 -3.16 1.98 13.83
CA VAL A 212 -4.54 1.78 13.33
C VAL A 212 -5.57 2.38 14.29
N LYS A 213 -5.46 2.08 15.60
CA LYS A 213 -6.38 2.62 16.62
C LYS A 213 -6.27 4.14 16.74
N VAL A 214 -5.05 4.68 16.65
CA VAL A 214 -4.84 6.13 16.66
C VAL A 214 -5.44 6.77 15.41
N THR A 215 -5.22 6.19 14.23
CA THR A 215 -5.81 6.67 12.97
C THR A 215 -7.33 6.73 13.06
N GLN A 216 -8.00 5.67 13.54
CA GLN A 216 -9.44 5.67 13.70
C GLN A 216 -9.94 6.80 14.62
N ARG A 217 -9.28 6.99 15.76
CA ARG A 217 -9.61 8.10 16.68
C ARG A 217 -9.42 9.48 16.08
N LEU A 218 -8.41 9.64 15.20
CA LEU A 218 -8.17 10.91 14.51
C LEU A 218 -9.26 11.20 13.47
N ILE A 219 -9.70 10.17 12.74
CA ILE A 219 -10.80 10.28 11.77
C ILE A 219 -12.10 10.67 12.50
N ASP A 220 -12.41 10.00 13.62
CA ASP A 220 -13.63 10.23 14.40
C ASP A 220 -13.70 11.65 15.01
N LYS A 221 -12.57 12.33 15.18
CA LYS A 221 -12.50 13.72 15.69
C LYS A 221 -12.73 14.78 14.61
N VAL A 222 -12.60 14.44 13.35
CA VAL A 222 -12.78 15.39 12.27
C VAL A 222 -14.24 15.40 11.85
N GLU A 223 -14.87 16.57 11.90
CA GLU A 223 -16.25 16.73 11.50
C GLU A 223 -16.44 16.35 10.02
N VAL A 224 -17.41 15.49 9.77
CA VAL A 224 -17.74 15.05 8.41
C VAL A 224 -18.42 16.20 7.67
N PRO A 225 -17.98 16.59 6.45
CA PRO A 225 -18.65 17.63 5.69
C PRO A 225 -20.09 17.21 5.38
N LYS A 226 -20.98 18.20 5.45
CA LYS A 226 -22.41 18.04 5.14
C LYS A 226 -22.66 18.22 3.65
#